data_93cf861a5acbb19c6b3e44b552729611
#
_entry.id   93cf861a5acbb19c6b3e44b552729611
#
_cell.length_a   1.000
_cell.length_b   1.000
_cell.length_c   1.000
_cell.angle_alpha   90.00
_cell.angle_beta   90.00
_cell.angle_gamma   90.00
#
_symmetry.space_group_name_H-M   'P 1'
#
loop_
_entity.id
_entity.type
_entity.pdbx_description
1 polymer ?
#
loop_
_entity_poly.entity_id
_entity_poly.type
_entity_poly.pdbx_seq_one_letter_code
_entity_poly.pdbx_strand_id
1 'polypeptide(L)'
;MEKYKLIALSGSLRKASYNTALLHSIIQLGEDRFDMEIASIELPLLNIDLIDPDEPEVVLSFKQKVREADGLLVVTPEYNHSIPGVLKNAIDWLSLEPGTPLRGKPVMIVGASPGILGTARCQIHLRQVFATNRTNTLPGNEIFITHCKDKIDENGLHDERSIRHIDKTLSEYHDWITFWKRNTKN
;
A
#
# COMPACT_ATOMS: atom_id res chain seq x y z
N MET A 1 2.61 15.17 -17.75
CA MET A 1 1.70 15.01 -16.59
C MET A 1 2.54 15.24 -15.34
N GLU A 2 2.01 15.86 -14.29
CA GLU A 2 2.72 15.99 -13.01
C GLU A 2 2.89 14.57 -12.41
N LYS A 3 4.10 14.20 -12.00
CA LYS A 3 4.32 12.94 -11.29
C LYS A 3 4.12 13.15 -9.80
N TYR A 4 3.46 12.19 -9.15
CA TYR A 4 3.30 12.19 -7.69
C TYR A 4 4.24 11.20 -7.03
N LYS A 5 4.78 11.58 -5.86
CA LYS A 5 5.61 10.71 -5.04
C LYS A 5 4.73 9.74 -4.25
N LEU A 6 4.96 8.43 -4.41
CA LEU A 6 4.26 7.41 -3.64
C LEU A 6 5.24 6.63 -2.76
N ILE A 7 4.78 6.27 -1.58
CA ILE A 7 5.41 5.18 -0.83
C ILE A 7 4.65 3.88 -1.12
N ALA A 8 5.38 2.87 -1.56
CA ALA A 8 4.87 1.56 -1.92
C ALA A 8 5.23 0.54 -0.83
N LEU A 9 4.22 -0.16 -0.30
CA LEU A 9 4.37 -1.13 0.78
C LEU A 9 4.02 -2.53 0.28
N SER A 10 4.96 -3.47 0.43
CA SER A 10 4.66 -4.90 0.29
C SER A 10 4.17 -5.45 1.63
N GLY A 11 2.97 -6.03 1.70
CA GLY A 11 2.42 -6.64 2.92
C GLY A 11 3.08 -7.96 3.32
N SER A 12 4.25 -8.31 2.73
CA SER A 12 4.94 -9.58 2.96
C SER A 12 6.45 -9.38 3.07
N LEU A 13 7.05 -9.98 4.09
CA LEU A 13 8.51 -10.05 4.25
C LEU A 13 9.14 -11.26 3.53
N ARG A 14 8.34 -12.12 2.90
CA ARG A 14 8.85 -13.31 2.21
C ARG A 14 9.63 -12.90 0.95
N LYS A 15 10.87 -13.37 0.79
CA LYS A 15 11.74 -13.06 -0.37
C LYS A 15 11.07 -13.36 -1.72
N ALA A 16 10.45 -14.55 -1.86
CA ALA A 16 9.73 -14.95 -3.07
C ALA A 16 8.22 -14.64 -2.97
N SER A 17 7.88 -13.43 -2.56
CA SER A 17 6.48 -13.01 -2.42
C SER A 17 5.88 -12.61 -3.77
N TYR A 18 4.75 -13.20 -4.16
CA TYR A 18 3.97 -12.76 -5.32
C TYR A 18 3.52 -11.30 -5.21
N ASN A 19 3.26 -10.82 -4.00
CA ASN A 19 2.86 -9.43 -3.78
C ASN A 19 4.04 -8.47 -3.95
N THR A 20 5.26 -8.88 -3.59
CA THR A 20 6.45 -8.07 -3.88
C THR A 20 6.77 -8.06 -5.39
N ALA A 21 6.65 -9.18 -6.08
CA ALA A 21 6.79 -9.24 -7.54
C ALA A 21 5.71 -8.37 -8.24
N LEU A 22 4.46 -8.46 -7.79
CA LEU A 22 3.37 -7.62 -8.27
C LEU A 22 3.65 -6.13 -8.03
N LEU A 23 4.18 -5.77 -6.86
CA LEU A 23 4.56 -4.39 -6.53
C LEU A 23 5.58 -3.84 -7.53
N HIS A 24 6.62 -4.61 -7.86
CA HIS A 24 7.61 -4.19 -8.86
C HIS A 24 6.97 -4.00 -10.24
N SER A 25 6.06 -4.90 -10.66
CA SER A 25 5.33 -4.74 -11.92
C SER A 25 4.46 -3.47 -11.93
N ILE A 26 3.80 -3.14 -10.83
CA ILE A 26 2.99 -1.91 -10.70
C ILE A 26 3.88 -0.67 -10.77
N ILE A 27 5.07 -0.68 -10.18
CA ILE A 27 6.03 0.42 -10.26
C ILE A 27 6.41 0.67 -11.73
N GLN A 28 6.74 -0.39 -12.49
CA GLN A 28 7.07 -0.27 -13.91
C GLN A 28 5.89 0.26 -14.73
N LEU A 29 4.68 -0.25 -14.50
CA LEU A 29 3.46 0.19 -15.19
C LEU A 29 3.10 1.66 -14.93
N GLY A 30 3.45 2.18 -13.76
CA GLY A 30 3.09 3.53 -13.33
C GLY A 30 4.21 4.56 -13.45
N GLU A 31 5.38 4.21 -14.02
CA GLU A 31 6.57 5.07 -14.03
C GLU A 31 6.40 6.42 -14.73
N ASP A 32 5.44 6.54 -15.64
CA ASP A 32 5.10 7.77 -16.34
C ASP A 32 4.27 8.75 -15.46
N ARG A 33 3.58 8.24 -14.46
CA ARG A 33 2.63 8.96 -13.59
C ARG A 33 3.12 9.18 -12.17
N PHE A 34 3.99 8.28 -11.69
CA PHE A 34 4.41 8.24 -10.29
C PHE A 34 5.92 8.05 -10.14
N ASP A 35 6.46 8.66 -9.09
CA ASP A 35 7.77 8.32 -8.51
C ASP A 35 7.52 7.47 -7.26
N MET A 36 7.77 6.16 -7.36
CA MET A 36 7.42 5.19 -6.33
C MET A 36 8.66 4.68 -5.60
N GLU A 37 8.71 4.92 -4.29
CA GLU A 37 9.74 4.37 -3.39
C GLU A 37 9.18 3.22 -2.57
N ILE A 38 9.84 2.07 -2.58
CA ILE A 38 9.46 0.94 -1.70
C ILE A 38 10.02 1.21 -0.31
N ALA A 39 9.14 1.26 0.68
CA ALA A 39 9.54 1.33 2.08
C ALA A 39 9.41 -0.04 2.76
N SER A 40 10.42 -0.40 3.57
CA SER A 40 10.37 -1.61 4.38
C SER A 40 9.33 -1.46 5.49
N ILE A 41 8.56 -2.53 5.69
CA ILE A 41 7.64 -2.69 6.83
C ILE A 41 8.20 -3.63 7.91
N GLU A 42 9.47 -4.00 7.80
CA GLU A 42 10.19 -4.76 8.83
C GLU A 42 10.54 -3.82 9.99
N LEU A 43 9.55 -3.58 10.82
CA LEU A 43 9.62 -2.68 11.98
C LEU A 43 9.49 -3.50 13.27
N PRO A 44 10.07 -3.03 14.40
CA PRO A 44 9.83 -3.66 15.68
C PRO A 44 8.32 -3.70 15.97
N LEU A 45 7.88 -4.72 16.71
CA LEU A 45 6.49 -4.79 17.16
C LEU A 45 6.17 -3.57 18.02
N LEU A 46 5.04 -2.93 17.72
CA LEU A 46 4.58 -1.81 18.50
C LEU A 46 4.30 -2.24 19.94
N ASN A 47 5.00 -1.61 20.85
CA ASN A 47 4.73 -1.67 22.28
C ASN A 47 4.91 -0.27 22.86
N ILE A 48 3.81 0.35 23.28
CA ILE A 48 3.81 1.74 23.79
C ILE A 48 4.68 1.89 25.04
N ASP A 49 4.78 0.86 25.87
CA ASP A 49 5.62 0.89 27.08
C ASP A 49 7.13 0.98 26.77
N LEU A 50 7.52 0.70 25.52
CA LEU A 50 8.91 0.74 25.07
C LEU A 50 9.26 2.01 24.26
N ILE A 51 8.34 2.97 24.16
CA ILE A 51 8.52 4.23 23.43
C ILE A 51 8.96 5.36 24.36
N ASP A 52 9.87 5.14 25.27
CA ASP A 52 10.35 6.17 26.19
C ASP A 52 11.90 6.25 26.11
N PRO A 53 12.50 7.44 25.84
CA PRO A 53 11.84 8.73 25.51
C PRO A 53 11.42 8.87 24.04
N ASP A 54 11.97 8.08 23.11
CA ASP A 54 11.82 8.26 21.68
C ASP A 54 11.44 6.98 20.93
N GLU A 55 10.68 7.15 19.83
CA GLU A 55 10.41 6.05 18.88
C GLU A 55 11.70 5.57 18.22
N PRO A 56 11.82 4.27 17.85
CA PRO A 56 12.99 3.77 17.13
C PRO A 56 13.25 4.54 15.83
N GLU A 57 14.51 4.84 15.53
CA GLU A 57 14.91 5.63 14.34
C GLU A 57 14.35 5.07 13.03
N VAL A 58 14.29 3.74 12.88
CA VAL A 58 13.69 3.08 11.71
C VAL A 58 12.20 3.42 11.56
N VAL A 59 11.46 3.58 12.65
CA VAL A 59 10.05 3.99 12.68
C VAL A 59 9.92 5.46 12.33
N LEU A 60 10.75 6.32 12.90
CA LEU A 60 10.77 7.76 12.59
C LEU A 60 11.05 8.00 11.11
N SER A 61 12.05 7.31 10.55
CA SER A 61 12.36 7.37 9.12
C SER A 61 11.20 6.88 8.25
N PHE A 62 10.56 5.78 8.61
CA PHE A 62 9.39 5.25 7.92
C PHE A 62 8.21 6.26 7.95
N LYS A 63 7.89 6.81 9.11
CA LYS A 63 6.85 7.85 9.27
C LYS A 63 7.15 9.07 8.40
N GLN A 64 8.41 9.51 8.36
CA GLN A 64 8.80 10.67 7.57
C GLN A 64 8.62 10.44 6.07
N LYS A 65 9.03 9.27 5.54
CA LYS A 65 8.80 8.91 4.14
C LYS A 65 7.31 8.95 3.78
N VAL A 66 6.46 8.36 4.62
CA VAL A 66 5.01 8.37 4.41
C VAL A 66 4.44 9.79 4.50
N ARG A 67 4.93 10.62 5.40
CA ARG A 67 4.50 12.02 5.55
C ARG A 67 4.78 12.83 4.29
N GLU A 68 5.96 12.67 3.70
CA GLU A 68 6.40 13.41 2.51
C GLU A 68 5.78 12.93 1.20
N ALA A 69 5.22 11.73 1.16
CA ALA A 69 4.58 11.17 -0.02
C ALA A 69 3.22 11.81 -0.31
N ASP A 70 2.85 11.91 -1.58
CA ASP A 70 1.54 12.33 -2.04
C ASP A 70 0.45 11.26 -1.85
N GLY A 71 0.85 9.99 -1.77
CA GLY A 71 -0.04 8.86 -1.55
C GLY A 71 0.68 7.57 -1.19
N LEU A 72 -0.10 6.53 -0.92
CA LEU A 72 0.38 5.18 -0.60
C LEU A 72 -0.13 4.16 -1.61
N LEU A 73 0.75 3.26 -2.03
CA LEU A 73 0.38 2.01 -2.71
C LEU A 73 0.62 0.85 -1.73
N VAL A 74 -0.41 0.08 -1.42
CA VAL A 74 -0.32 -1.09 -0.56
C VAL A 74 -0.59 -2.35 -1.38
N VAL A 75 0.40 -3.22 -1.52
CA VAL A 75 0.28 -4.51 -2.22
C VAL A 75 0.44 -5.63 -1.21
N THR A 76 -0.64 -6.38 -0.94
CA THR A 76 -0.69 -7.27 0.22
C THR A 76 -1.23 -8.66 -0.08
N PRO A 77 -0.66 -9.72 0.52
CA PRO A 77 -1.33 -11.01 0.61
C PRO A 77 -2.47 -10.96 1.64
N GLU A 78 -3.21 -12.03 1.71
CA GLU A 78 -4.21 -12.30 2.75
C GLU A 78 -3.73 -13.46 3.62
N TYR A 79 -3.57 -13.25 4.93
CA TYR A 79 -3.21 -14.27 5.90
C TYR A 79 -4.37 -14.53 6.86
N ASN A 80 -4.83 -15.78 6.93
CA ASN A 80 -5.96 -16.16 7.78
C ASN A 80 -7.20 -15.24 7.58
N HIS A 81 -7.50 -14.95 6.30
CA HIS A 81 -8.61 -14.08 5.91
C HIS A 81 -8.52 -12.63 6.42
N SER A 82 -7.33 -12.13 6.74
CA SER A 82 -7.12 -10.80 7.28
C SER A 82 -5.81 -10.18 6.81
N ILE A 83 -5.50 -9.01 7.38
CA ILE A 83 -4.29 -8.24 7.16
C ILE A 83 -3.09 -9.02 7.72
N PRO A 84 -1.98 -9.16 6.98
CA PRO A 84 -0.74 -9.69 7.54
C PRO A 84 -0.28 -8.91 8.76
N GLY A 85 0.17 -9.61 9.82
CA GLY A 85 0.58 -8.97 11.08
C GLY A 85 1.64 -7.91 10.89
N VAL A 86 2.62 -8.13 10.01
CA VAL A 86 3.68 -7.14 9.71
C VAL A 86 3.14 -5.87 9.07
N LEU A 87 2.16 -5.98 8.17
CA LEU A 87 1.51 -4.82 7.57
C LEU A 87 0.64 -4.08 8.58
N LYS A 88 -0.10 -4.81 9.42
CA LYS A 88 -0.91 -4.22 10.47
C LYS A 88 -0.03 -3.46 11.47
N ASN A 89 1.10 -4.04 11.89
CA ASN A 89 2.08 -3.39 12.75
C ASN A 89 2.62 -2.08 12.13
N ALA A 90 2.95 -2.08 10.85
CA ALA A 90 3.41 -0.87 10.16
C ALA A 90 2.32 0.23 10.14
N ILE A 91 1.06 -0.15 9.91
CA ILE A 91 -0.07 0.80 9.98
C ILE A 91 -0.28 1.31 11.40
N ASP A 92 -0.12 0.47 12.42
CA ASP A 92 -0.24 0.87 13.82
C ASP A 92 0.82 1.90 14.19
N TRP A 93 2.08 1.72 13.79
CA TRP A 93 3.11 2.74 13.94
C TRP A 93 2.75 4.06 13.26
N LEU A 94 2.17 4.02 12.04
CA LEU A 94 1.73 5.23 11.33
C LEU A 94 0.52 5.92 11.96
N SER A 95 -0.20 5.23 12.84
CA SER A 95 -1.40 5.77 13.51
C SER A 95 -1.11 6.54 14.79
N LEU A 96 0.11 6.45 15.34
CA LEU A 96 0.48 7.11 16.59
C LEU A 96 0.64 8.62 16.41
N GLU A 97 0.09 9.37 17.37
CA GLU A 97 0.29 10.83 17.52
C GLU A 97 1.70 11.14 18.07
N PRO A 98 2.24 12.35 17.84
CA PRO A 98 1.61 13.48 17.17
C PRO A 98 1.73 13.40 15.63
N GLY A 99 0.67 13.88 14.93
CA GLY A 99 0.72 14.10 13.49
C GLY A 99 0.75 12.82 12.66
N THR A 100 -0.28 11.99 12.78
CA THR A 100 -0.42 10.74 12.00
C THR A 100 -0.19 10.96 10.50
N PRO A 101 0.84 10.33 9.89
CA PRO A 101 1.12 10.49 8.47
C PRO A 101 0.00 10.03 7.53
N LEU A 102 -0.93 9.22 8.06
CA LEU A 102 -2.05 8.64 7.31
C LEU A 102 -3.21 9.60 7.10
N ARG A 103 -3.39 10.60 7.95
CA ARG A 103 -4.54 11.51 7.87
C ARG A 103 -4.59 12.24 6.52
N GLY A 104 -5.70 12.07 5.81
CA GLY A 104 -5.90 12.67 4.49
C GLY A 104 -5.08 12.03 3.36
N LYS A 105 -4.25 11.02 3.63
CA LYS A 105 -3.39 10.39 2.65
C LYS A 105 -4.23 9.56 1.65
N PRO A 106 -4.13 9.83 0.34
CA PRO A 106 -4.66 8.94 -0.68
C PRO A 106 -4.01 7.54 -0.59
N VAL A 107 -4.82 6.48 -0.71
CA VAL A 107 -4.34 5.09 -0.61
C VAL A 107 -4.95 4.25 -1.71
N MET A 108 -4.11 3.53 -2.46
CA MET A 108 -4.51 2.46 -3.38
C MET A 108 -4.13 1.10 -2.78
N ILE A 109 -5.05 0.14 -2.83
CA ILE A 109 -4.84 -1.22 -2.31
C ILE A 109 -4.94 -2.21 -3.47
N VAL A 110 -3.96 -3.11 -3.54
CA VAL A 110 -3.89 -4.22 -4.50
C VAL A 110 -3.49 -5.48 -3.76
N GLY A 111 -3.89 -6.65 -4.23
CA GLY A 111 -3.43 -7.87 -3.61
C GLY A 111 -3.45 -9.08 -4.52
N ALA A 112 -2.58 -10.03 -4.24
CA ALA A 112 -2.44 -11.29 -4.96
C ALA A 112 -2.46 -12.48 -4.01
N SER A 113 -3.21 -13.52 -4.39
CA SER A 113 -3.27 -14.79 -3.66
C SER A 113 -3.39 -15.97 -4.63
N PRO A 114 -2.83 -17.14 -4.28
CA PRO A 114 -3.04 -18.37 -5.03
C PRO A 114 -4.51 -18.84 -5.05
N GLY A 115 -5.31 -18.42 -4.06
CA GLY A 115 -6.70 -18.82 -3.93
C GLY A 115 -7.66 -18.03 -4.83
N ILE A 116 -8.91 -18.53 -4.92
CA ILE A 116 -9.98 -17.95 -5.74
C ILE A 116 -10.49 -16.60 -5.23
N LEU A 117 -10.35 -16.30 -3.95
CA LEU A 117 -10.81 -15.05 -3.35
C LEU A 117 -9.81 -13.91 -3.53
N GLY A 118 -8.61 -14.21 -4.03
CA GLY A 118 -7.55 -13.21 -4.05
C GLY A 118 -7.24 -12.73 -2.63
N THR A 119 -7.41 -11.44 -2.40
CA THR A 119 -7.21 -10.80 -1.08
C THR A 119 -8.45 -10.01 -0.65
N ALA A 120 -9.64 -10.44 -1.07
CA ALA A 120 -10.87 -9.68 -0.89
C ALA A 120 -11.16 -9.37 0.58
N ARG A 121 -11.01 -10.36 1.46
CA ARG A 121 -11.28 -10.18 2.90
C ARG A 121 -10.27 -9.26 3.56
N CYS A 122 -8.99 -9.44 3.24
CA CYS A 122 -7.92 -8.57 3.70
C CYS A 122 -8.17 -7.11 3.28
N GLN A 123 -8.56 -6.87 2.03
CA GLN A 123 -8.79 -5.51 1.53
C GLN A 123 -9.99 -4.83 2.21
N ILE A 124 -11.04 -5.57 2.55
CA ILE A 124 -12.18 -5.04 3.34
C ILE A 124 -11.69 -4.61 4.73
N HIS A 125 -10.91 -5.44 5.42
CA HIS A 125 -10.33 -5.09 6.71
C HIS A 125 -9.37 -3.90 6.62
N LEU A 126 -8.54 -3.83 5.58
CA LEU A 126 -7.65 -2.68 5.35
C LEU A 126 -8.43 -1.39 5.15
N ARG A 127 -9.50 -1.40 4.34
CA ARG A 127 -10.36 -0.22 4.15
C ARG A 127 -10.96 0.26 5.47
N GLN A 128 -11.38 -0.66 6.34
CA GLN A 128 -11.89 -0.32 7.68
C GLN A 128 -10.81 0.32 8.56
N VAL A 129 -9.60 -0.25 8.59
CA VAL A 129 -8.46 0.29 9.34
C VAL A 129 -8.05 1.67 8.80
N PHE A 130 -7.99 1.83 7.49
CA PHE A 130 -7.67 3.10 6.86
C PHE A 130 -8.75 4.17 7.09
N ALA A 131 -10.03 3.80 7.10
CA ALA A 131 -11.12 4.73 7.44
C ALA A 131 -10.98 5.27 8.86
N THR A 132 -10.61 4.43 9.85
CA THR A 132 -10.33 4.85 11.23
C THR A 132 -9.18 5.85 11.28
N ASN A 133 -8.16 5.69 10.43
CA ASN A 133 -7.01 6.60 10.32
C ASN A 133 -7.29 7.82 9.43
N ARG A 134 -8.54 8.01 8.98
CA ARG A 134 -8.98 9.14 8.15
C ARG A 134 -8.17 9.25 6.84
N THR A 135 -7.80 8.14 6.24
CA THR A 135 -7.18 8.11 4.90
C THR A 135 -8.23 8.28 3.81
N ASN A 136 -7.78 8.66 2.62
CA ASN A 136 -8.60 8.77 1.43
C ASN A 136 -8.36 7.56 0.52
N THR A 137 -8.83 6.39 0.93
CA THR A 137 -8.68 5.17 0.14
C THR A 137 -9.45 5.29 -1.18
N LEU A 138 -8.80 4.97 -2.30
CA LEU A 138 -9.42 4.98 -3.62
C LEU A 138 -10.69 4.13 -3.62
N PRO A 139 -11.86 4.70 -3.93
CA PRO A 139 -13.11 3.96 -3.99
C PRO A 139 -13.23 3.13 -5.28
N GLY A 140 -14.12 2.16 -5.29
CA GLY A 140 -14.39 1.32 -6.48
C GLY A 140 -13.27 0.33 -6.72
N ASN A 141 -12.79 0.24 -7.92
CA ASN A 141 -11.79 -0.67 -8.50
C ASN A 141 -10.95 -1.49 -7.51
N GLU A 142 -11.53 -2.58 -7.05
CA GLU A 142 -10.83 -3.53 -6.19
C GLU A 142 -9.98 -4.47 -7.08
N ILE A 143 -8.67 -4.54 -6.79
CA ILE A 143 -7.74 -5.38 -7.57
C ILE A 143 -7.39 -6.62 -6.77
N PHE A 144 -8.01 -7.72 -7.13
CA PHE A 144 -7.76 -9.05 -6.58
C PHE A 144 -7.13 -9.95 -7.63
N ILE A 145 -5.82 -10.19 -7.55
CA ILE A 145 -5.14 -11.14 -8.43
C ILE A 145 -5.33 -12.55 -7.87
N THR A 146 -6.38 -13.21 -8.32
CA THR A 146 -6.67 -14.61 -7.98
C THR A 146 -5.80 -15.56 -8.78
N HIS A 147 -5.56 -16.77 -8.28
CA HIS A 147 -4.71 -17.77 -8.94
C HIS A 147 -3.35 -17.18 -9.36
N CYS A 148 -2.75 -16.41 -8.47
CA CYS A 148 -1.59 -15.59 -8.80
C CYS A 148 -0.37 -16.39 -9.27
N LYS A 149 -0.28 -17.68 -8.96
CA LYS A 149 0.78 -18.57 -9.46
C LYS A 149 0.81 -18.70 -10.99
N ASP A 150 -0.37 -18.56 -11.62
CA ASP A 150 -0.54 -18.67 -13.07
C ASP A 150 -0.40 -17.32 -13.78
N LYS A 151 -0.14 -16.24 -13.03
CA LYS A 151 -0.16 -14.86 -13.53
C LYS A 151 1.07 -14.05 -13.16
N ILE A 152 1.83 -14.52 -12.17
CA ILE A 152 3.01 -13.83 -11.63
C ILE A 152 4.13 -14.85 -11.50
N ASP A 153 5.24 -14.60 -12.13
CA ASP A 153 6.47 -15.38 -12.05
C ASP A 153 7.66 -14.56 -11.55
N GLU A 154 8.87 -15.02 -11.80
CA GLU A 154 10.12 -14.35 -11.44
C GLU A 154 10.35 -13.04 -12.20
N ASN A 155 9.71 -12.87 -13.37
CA ASN A 155 9.78 -11.67 -14.20
C ASN A 155 8.65 -10.67 -13.86
N GLY A 156 7.71 -11.04 -12.99
CA GLY A 156 6.61 -10.22 -12.54
C GLY A 156 5.25 -10.65 -13.08
N LEU A 157 4.31 -9.69 -13.14
CA LEU A 157 2.95 -9.92 -13.63
C LEU A 157 2.91 -10.00 -15.17
N HIS A 158 2.40 -11.09 -15.72
CA HIS A 158 2.30 -11.31 -17.16
C HIS A 158 0.85 -11.52 -17.67
N ASP A 159 -0.17 -11.57 -16.77
CA ASP A 159 -1.58 -11.65 -17.18
C ASP A 159 -2.08 -10.32 -17.74
N GLU A 160 -2.28 -10.27 -19.05
CA GLU A 160 -2.66 -9.03 -19.76
C GLU A 160 -3.95 -8.38 -19.23
N ARG A 161 -4.93 -9.19 -18.78
CA ARG A 161 -6.18 -8.64 -18.23
C ARG A 161 -5.92 -7.90 -16.93
N SER A 162 -5.11 -8.49 -16.07
CA SER A 162 -4.71 -7.87 -14.80
C SER A 162 -3.86 -6.61 -15.05
N ILE A 163 -2.93 -6.66 -16.01
CA ILE A 163 -2.11 -5.51 -16.41
C ILE A 163 -3.00 -4.34 -16.84
N ARG A 164 -3.92 -4.56 -17.78
CA ARG A 164 -4.85 -3.50 -18.24
C ARG A 164 -5.71 -2.94 -17.12
N HIS A 165 -6.17 -3.79 -16.20
CA HIS A 165 -6.98 -3.35 -15.08
C HIS A 165 -6.17 -2.48 -14.09
N ILE A 166 -4.95 -2.89 -13.78
CA ILE A 166 -4.03 -2.13 -12.93
C ILE A 166 -3.69 -0.79 -13.57
N ASP A 167 -3.32 -0.78 -14.85
CA ASP A 167 -2.95 0.45 -15.56
C ASP A 167 -4.09 1.48 -15.58
N LYS A 168 -5.31 1.02 -15.86
CA LYS A 168 -6.50 1.87 -15.75
C LYS A 168 -6.66 2.42 -14.33
N THR A 169 -6.51 1.57 -13.30
CA THR A 169 -6.68 2.00 -11.91
C THR A 169 -5.57 2.95 -11.46
N LEU A 170 -4.35 2.82 -11.99
CA LEU A 170 -3.27 3.79 -11.76
C LEU A 170 -3.63 5.17 -12.31
N SER A 171 -4.27 5.25 -13.48
CA SER A 171 -4.76 6.52 -14.01
C SER A 171 -5.84 7.14 -13.12
N GLU A 172 -6.80 6.35 -12.66
CA GLU A 172 -7.84 6.80 -11.72
C GLU A 172 -7.25 7.22 -10.37
N TYR A 173 -6.20 6.53 -9.92
CA TYR A 173 -5.50 6.89 -8.68
C TYR A 173 -4.73 8.22 -8.81
N HIS A 174 -4.13 8.47 -9.97
CA HIS A 174 -3.51 9.77 -10.26
C HIS A 174 -4.54 10.91 -10.17
N ASP A 175 -5.72 10.73 -10.78
CA ASP A 175 -6.80 11.71 -10.72
C ASP A 175 -7.33 11.91 -9.29
N TRP A 176 -7.39 10.82 -8.51
CA TRP A 176 -7.78 10.84 -7.09
C TRP A 176 -6.83 11.67 -6.24
N ILE A 177 -5.51 11.49 -6.42
CA ILE A 177 -4.51 12.30 -5.74
C ILE A 177 -4.64 13.77 -6.16
N THR A 178 -4.80 14.04 -7.46
CA THR A 178 -4.99 15.38 -7.99
C THR A 178 -6.20 16.08 -7.35
N PHE A 179 -7.32 15.38 -7.23
CA PHE A 179 -8.53 15.89 -6.57
C PHE A 179 -8.25 16.27 -5.12
N TRP A 180 -7.63 15.39 -4.35
CA TRP A 180 -7.35 15.67 -2.93
C TRP A 180 -6.34 16.80 -2.74
N LYS A 181 -5.28 16.84 -3.52
CA LYS A 181 -4.30 17.95 -3.44
C LYS A 181 -4.90 19.32 -3.75
N ARG A 182 -5.88 19.40 -4.64
CA ARG A 182 -6.58 20.65 -4.96
C ARG A 182 -7.54 21.07 -3.85
N ASN A 183 -8.19 20.13 -3.18
CA ASN A 183 -9.22 20.41 -2.19
C ASN A 183 -8.71 20.49 -0.74
N THR A 184 -7.43 20.14 -0.48
CA THR A 184 -6.81 20.21 0.86
C THR A 184 -5.87 21.43 1.03
N LYS A 185 -5.72 22.28 0.02
CA LYS A 185 -4.91 23.51 0.07
C LYS A 185 -5.67 24.72 0.64
N ASN A 186 -6.84 24.52 1.27
CA ASN A 186 -7.60 25.59 1.93
C ASN A 186 -7.57 25.44 3.45
#